data_df616169e5f14ab9bd09a6cb8f071173
#
_entry.id   df616169e5f14ab9bd09a6cb8f071173
#
_cell.length_a   1.000
_cell.length_b   1.000
_cell.length_c   1.000
_cell.angle_alpha   90.00
_cell.angle_beta   90.00
_cell.angle_gamma   90.00
#
_symmetry.space_group_name_H-M   'P 1'
#
loop_
_entity.id
_entity.type
_entity.pdbx_description
1 polymer ?
#
loop_
_entity_poly.entity_id
_entity_poly.type
_entity_poly.pdbx_seq_one_letter_code
_entity_poly.pdbx_strand_id
1 'polypeptide(L)'
;MGSGYRLLHAADAFWRPSNATGVLNTDLAKQLGADTLGARLWRLAPGQATTKHRHRAQAELYVLLEGTGRVRIGEEVLTVEPLSALVVEPRTVRQVFNDTDTDALWFVCGAPPEPGNTLEMSPETIADLYPDGLTALPPELAGQTRIT
;
A
#
# COMPACT_ATOMS: atom_id res chain seq x y z
N MET A 1 -22.40 -17.62 13.25
CA MET A 1 -21.87 -17.10 14.50
C MET A 1 -20.59 -17.81 14.85
N GLY A 2 -19.51 -17.14 14.83
CA GLY A 2 -18.20 -17.73 15.11
C GLY A 2 -17.83 -17.70 16.58
N SER A 3 -16.65 -18.20 16.88
CA SER A 3 -16.05 -18.24 18.22
C SER A 3 -15.44 -16.89 18.64
N GLY A 4 -15.71 -15.83 17.90
CA GLY A 4 -15.21 -14.49 18.19
C GLY A 4 -13.91 -14.15 17.50
N TYR A 5 -13.34 -15.05 16.71
CA TYR A 5 -12.12 -14.79 15.94
C TYR A 5 -12.13 -15.52 14.60
N ARG A 6 -11.27 -15.06 13.72
CA ARG A 6 -10.95 -15.72 12.43
C ARG A 6 -9.44 -15.62 12.20
N LEU A 7 -8.85 -16.67 11.63
CA LEU A 7 -7.41 -16.77 11.39
C LEU A 7 -7.15 -17.00 9.92
N LEU A 8 -6.18 -16.30 9.35
CA LEU A 8 -5.71 -16.48 7.97
C LEU A 8 -4.18 -16.48 7.96
N HIS A 9 -3.57 -17.56 7.49
CA HIS A 9 -2.14 -17.59 7.25
C HIS A 9 -1.83 -16.99 5.89
N ALA A 10 -0.76 -16.21 5.78
CA ALA A 10 -0.39 -15.56 4.52
C ALA A 10 -0.20 -16.56 3.38
N ALA A 11 0.28 -17.79 3.70
CA ALA A 11 0.46 -18.84 2.71
C ALA A 11 -0.88 -19.32 2.11
N ASP A 12 -1.98 -19.15 2.83
CA ASP A 12 -3.32 -19.55 2.40
C ASP A 12 -4.15 -18.38 1.88
N ALA A 13 -3.62 -17.16 1.96
CA ALA A 13 -4.31 -15.96 1.51
C ALA A 13 -4.36 -15.87 -0.02
N PHE A 14 -5.34 -15.13 -0.51
CA PHE A 14 -5.44 -14.83 -1.93
C PHE A 14 -4.59 -13.59 -2.25
N TRP A 15 -3.50 -13.79 -2.96
CA TRP A 15 -2.61 -12.72 -3.44
C TRP A 15 -2.91 -12.41 -4.88
N ARG A 16 -2.89 -11.12 -5.23
CA ARG A 16 -3.06 -10.69 -6.62
C ARG A 16 -2.29 -9.41 -6.91
N PRO A 17 -1.94 -9.14 -8.19
CA PRO A 17 -1.37 -7.85 -8.57
C PRO A 17 -2.41 -6.73 -8.44
N SER A 18 -1.97 -5.56 -8.01
CA SER A 18 -2.81 -4.36 -8.00
C SER A 18 -3.19 -3.96 -9.42
N ASN A 19 -4.42 -3.50 -9.61
CA ASN A 19 -4.91 -3.04 -10.91
C ASN A 19 -4.09 -1.89 -11.47
N ALA A 20 -3.68 -0.96 -10.62
CA ALA A 20 -2.99 0.26 -11.05
C ALA A 20 -1.48 0.07 -11.20
N THR A 21 -0.88 -0.79 -10.40
CA THR A 21 0.59 -0.84 -10.27
C THR A 21 1.22 -2.20 -10.52
N GLY A 22 0.44 -3.27 -10.49
CA GLY A 22 0.96 -4.63 -10.59
C GLY A 22 1.64 -5.16 -9.33
N VAL A 23 1.70 -4.36 -8.25
CA VAL A 23 2.33 -4.80 -7.00
C VAL A 23 1.49 -5.89 -6.34
N LEU A 24 2.15 -6.99 -6.01
CA LEU A 24 1.50 -8.15 -5.40
C LEU A 24 1.02 -7.81 -3.99
N ASN A 25 -0.24 -8.11 -3.71
CA ASN A 25 -0.83 -7.80 -2.41
C ASN A 25 -1.94 -8.77 -2.04
N THR A 26 -2.24 -8.84 -0.75
CA THR A 26 -3.38 -9.60 -0.24
C THR A 26 -4.16 -8.74 0.75
N ASP A 27 -5.47 -8.68 0.58
CA ASP A 27 -6.39 -7.95 1.44
C ASP A 27 -6.79 -8.83 2.62
N LEU A 28 -6.11 -8.65 3.75
CA LEU A 28 -6.35 -9.45 4.94
C LEU A 28 -7.70 -9.14 5.57
N ALA A 29 -8.04 -7.86 5.68
CA ALA A 29 -9.29 -7.43 6.32
C ALA A 29 -10.50 -7.99 5.58
N LYS A 30 -10.52 -7.89 4.26
CA LYS A 30 -11.62 -8.40 3.44
C LYS A 30 -11.78 -9.91 3.58
N GLN A 31 -10.68 -10.65 3.47
CA GLN A 31 -10.71 -12.12 3.58
C GLN A 31 -11.14 -12.60 4.97
N LEU A 32 -10.79 -11.82 6.00
CA LEU A 32 -11.18 -12.13 7.38
C LEU A 32 -12.55 -11.57 7.77
N GLY A 33 -13.20 -10.80 6.89
CA GLY A 33 -14.49 -10.20 7.19
C GLY A 33 -14.43 -9.11 8.24
N ALA A 34 -13.28 -8.43 8.39
CA ALA A 34 -13.14 -7.28 9.26
C ALA A 34 -13.64 -6.03 8.51
N ASP A 35 -14.60 -5.32 9.11
CA ASP A 35 -15.26 -4.18 8.45
C ASP A 35 -14.98 -2.82 9.10
N THR A 36 -14.20 -2.80 10.19
CA THR A 36 -13.87 -1.56 10.91
C THR A 36 -12.45 -1.05 10.63
N LEU A 37 -11.67 -1.80 9.88
CA LEU A 37 -10.29 -1.42 9.51
C LEU A 37 -9.94 -1.99 8.15
N GLY A 38 -8.93 -1.38 7.50
CA GLY A 38 -8.27 -1.95 6.33
C GLY A 38 -6.95 -2.60 6.75
N ALA A 39 -6.57 -3.69 6.11
CA ALA A 39 -5.28 -4.34 6.37
C ALA A 39 -4.84 -5.13 5.15
N ARG A 40 -3.59 -4.90 4.70
CA ARG A 40 -3.00 -5.58 3.55
C ARG A 40 -1.56 -5.94 3.81
N LEU A 41 -1.11 -6.99 3.13
CA LEU A 41 0.31 -7.20 2.90
C LEU A 41 0.64 -6.81 1.47
N TRP A 42 1.76 -6.10 1.29
CA TRP A 42 2.27 -5.67 -0.01
C TRP A 42 3.68 -6.19 -0.19
N ARG A 43 3.92 -6.90 -1.30
CA ARG A 43 5.27 -7.35 -1.66
C ARG A 43 5.71 -6.59 -2.91
N LEU A 44 6.75 -5.77 -2.74
CA LEU A 44 7.32 -5.00 -3.85
C LEU A 44 8.60 -5.69 -4.33
N ALA A 45 8.60 -6.08 -5.60
CA ALA A 45 9.84 -6.51 -6.25
C ALA A 45 10.71 -5.29 -6.58
N PRO A 46 12.01 -5.48 -6.84
CA PRO A 46 12.87 -4.39 -7.29
C PRO A 46 12.26 -3.62 -8.48
N GLY A 47 12.27 -2.31 -8.41
CA GLY A 47 11.73 -1.43 -9.45
C GLY A 47 10.24 -1.16 -9.37
N GLN A 48 9.54 -1.72 -8.40
CA GLN A 48 8.11 -1.48 -8.24
C GLN A 48 7.80 -0.35 -7.27
N ALA A 49 6.63 0.25 -7.45
CA ALA A 49 6.08 1.26 -6.56
C ALA A 49 4.57 1.09 -6.46
N THR A 50 4.01 1.38 -5.30
CA THR A 50 2.57 1.52 -5.13
C THR A 50 2.11 2.85 -5.74
N THR A 51 0.82 3.15 -5.67
CA THR A 51 0.33 4.46 -6.12
C THR A 51 0.84 5.58 -5.23
N LYS A 52 1.08 6.73 -5.82
CA LYS A 52 1.28 7.98 -5.08
C LYS A 52 -0.11 8.49 -4.71
N HIS A 53 -0.44 8.51 -3.42
CA HIS A 53 -1.82 8.78 -3.00
C HIS A 53 -1.90 9.38 -1.60
N ARG A 54 -3.10 9.82 -1.26
CA ARG A 54 -3.52 10.22 0.08
C ARG A 54 -4.92 9.68 0.34
N HIS A 55 -5.39 9.81 1.54
CA HIS A 55 -6.72 9.39 1.96
C HIS A 55 -7.55 10.58 2.43
N ARG A 56 -8.85 10.38 2.53
CA ARG A 56 -9.76 11.39 3.06
C ARG A 56 -9.73 11.42 4.59
N ALA A 57 -9.95 10.28 5.21
CA ALA A 57 -10.06 10.14 6.66
C ALA A 57 -9.22 9.02 7.24
N GLN A 58 -8.76 8.06 6.42
CA GLN A 58 -8.00 6.91 6.89
C GLN A 58 -6.58 7.29 7.24
N ALA A 59 -6.20 7.13 8.51
CA ALA A 59 -4.79 7.11 8.91
C ALA A 59 -4.24 5.71 8.68
N GLU A 60 -3.01 5.60 8.22
CA GLU A 60 -2.38 4.31 7.92
C GLU A 60 -1.13 4.07 8.74
N LEU A 61 -1.01 2.85 9.27
CA LEU A 61 0.19 2.34 9.90
C LEU A 61 0.90 1.41 8.92
N TYR A 62 2.16 1.69 8.64
CA TYR A 62 3.02 0.89 7.78
C TYR A 62 4.06 0.21 8.64
N VAL A 63 4.21 -1.10 8.51
CA VAL A 63 5.27 -1.87 9.20
C VAL A 63 6.04 -2.64 8.14
N LEU A 64 7.35 -2.42 8.07
CA LEU A 64 8.20 -3.21 7.19
C LEU A 64 8.48 -4.56 7.85
N LEU A 65 8.20 -5.64 7.14
CA LEU A 65 8.43 -7.01 7.64
C LEU A 65 9.73 -7.61 7.11
N GLU A 66 10.06 -7.37 5.84
CA GLU A 66 11.25 -7.92 5.19
C GLU A 66 11.85 -6.93 4.21
N GLY A 67 13.16 -6.99 4.02
CA GLY A 67 13.88 -6.17 3.06
C GLY A 67 14.21 -4.78 3.57
N THR A 68 14.38 -3.83 2.67
CA THR A 68 14.60 -2.41 2.98
C THR A 68 13.40 -1.62 2.50
N GLY A 69 12.77 -0.87 3.38
CA GLY A 69 11.62 -0.04 3.05
C GLY A 69 12.04 1.32 2.53
N ARG A 70 11.38 1.75 1.45
CA ARG A 70 11.57 3.09 0.89
C ARG A 70 10.22 3.74 0.75
N VAL A 71 10.04 4.91 1.35
CA VAL A 71 8.77 5.63 1.34
C VAL A 71 9.03 7.10 1.07
N ARG A 72 8.30 7.66 0.15
CA ARG A 72 8.27 9.11 -0.06
C ARG A 72 7.04 9.66 0.67
N ILE A 73 7.27 10.62 1.56
CA ILE A 73 6.24 11.33 2.31
C ILE A 73 6.36 12.80 1.95
N GLY A 74 5.44 13.32 1.12
CA GLY A 74 5.61 14.65 0.55
C GLY A 74 6.92 14.75 -0.21
N GLU A 75 7.83 15.62 0.23
CA GLU A 75 9.15 15.81 -0.36
C GLU A 75 10.26 14.97 0.30
N GLU A 76 9.97 14.34 1.44
CA GLU A 76 10.96 13.53 2.15
C GLU A 76 10.98 12.10 1.66
N VAL A 77 12.16 11.49 1.64
CA VAL A 77 12.35 10.06 1.37
C VAL A 77 12.90 9.41 2.63
N LEU A 78 12.20 8.37 3.09
CA LEU A 78 12.58 7.62 4.27
C LEU A 78 13.11 6.25 3.87
N THR A 79 14.14 5.79 4.57
CA THR A 79 14.60 4.40 4.53
C THR A 79 14.20 3.75 5.84
N VAL A 80 13.49 2.63 5.75
CA VAL A 80 12.86 1.96 6.88
C VAL A 80 13.46 0.57 7.03
N GLU A 81 13.88 0.24 8.25
CA GLU A 81 14.43 -1.06 8.59
C GLU A 81 13.32 -2.05 8.96
N PRO A 82 13.56 -3.37 8.89
CA PRO A 82 12.59 -4.37 9.31
C PRO A 82 12.10 -4.13 10.74
N LEU A 83 10.80 -4.35 10.94
CA LEU A 83 10.09 -4.19 12.21
C LEU A 83 9.98 -2.75 12.68
N SER A 84 10.31 -1.79 11.83
CA SER A 84 10.02 -0.38 12.07
C SER A 84 8.61 -0.05 11.64
N ALA A 85 7.99 0.91 12.31
CA ALA A 85 6.61 1.32 12.05
C ALA A 85 6.56 2.82 11.71
N LEU A 86 5.63 3.18 10.83
CA LEU A 86 5.42 4.55 10.35
C LEU A 86 3.91 4.81 10.30
N VAL A 87 3.47 5.90 10.90
CA VAL A 87 2.08 6.38 10.76
C VAL A 87 2.05 7.52 9.76
N VAL A 88 1.13 7.45 8.80
CA VAL A 88 0.91 8.51 7.83
C VAL A 88 -0.51 9.04 8.00
N GLU A 89 -0.63 10.35 8.21
CA GLU A 89 -1.92 11.02 8.37
C GLU A 89 -2.71 10.98 7.05
N PRO A 90 -4.06 11.04 7.11
CA PRO A 90 -4.89 10.81 5.92
C PRO A 90 -4.51 11.67 4.72
N ARG A 91 -4.40 12.98 4.89
CA ARG A 91 -4.22 13.90 3.78
C ARG A 91 -2.76 14.06 3.32
N THR A 92 -1.84 13.37 3.96
CA THR A 92 -0.41 13.40 3.60
C THR A 92 -0.16 12.48 2.40
N VAL A 93 0.36 13.03 1.32
CA VAL A 93 0.69 12.26 0.12
C VAL A 93 1.86 11.32 0.40
N ARG A 94 1.70 10.05 0.07
CA ARG A 94 2.75 9.03 0.27
C ARG A 94 2.86 8.12 -0.94
N GLN A 95 4.02 7.51 -1.07
CA GLN A 95 4.27 6.46 -2.04
C GLN A 95 5.35 5.51 -1.51
N VAL A 96 5.03 4.23 -1.45
CA VAL A 96 5.99 3.18 -1.14
C VAL A 96 6.62 2.71 -2.45
N PHE A 97 7.93 2.52 -2.45
CA PHE A 97 8.64 2.06 -3.65
C PHE A 97 9.81 1.15 -3.27
N ASN A 98 10.40 0.52 -4.27
CA ASN A 98 11.55 -0.35 -4.05
C ASN A 98 12.61 -0.07 -5.12
N ASP A 99 13.62 0.71 -4.76
CA ASP A 99 14.79 1.00 -5.59
C ASP A 99 16.01 0.14 -5.19
N THR A 100 15.77 -0.94 -4.45
CA THR A 100 16.80 -1.90 -4.04
C THR A 100 16.78 -3.12 -4.96
N ASP A 101 17.67 -4.08 -4.71
CA ASP A 101 17.79 -5.30 -5.51
C ASP A 101 17.14 -6.53 -4.86
N THR A 102 16.42 -6.35 -3.76
CA THR A 102 15.69 -7.41 -3.06
C THR A 102 14.25 -7.00 -2.81
N ASP A 103 13.35 -7.98 -2.64
CA ASP A 103 11.95 -7.72 -2.34
C ASP A 103 11.80 -6.99 -1.00
N ALA A 104 10.76 -6.18 -0.90
CA ALA A 104 10.33 -5.56 0.35
C ALA A 104 8.91 -6.02 0.66
N LEU A 105 8.69 -6.47 1.90
CA LEU A 105 7.36 -6.90 2.36
C LEU A 105 6.87 -5.94 3.43
N TRP A 106 5.70 -5.33 3.17
CA TRP A 106 5.06 -4.38 4.05
C TRP A 106 3.74 -4.91 4.58
N PHE A 107 3.47 -4.65 5.85
CA PHE A 107 2.12 -4.71 6.42
C PHE A 107 1.58 -3.30 6.54
N VAL A 108 0.36 -3.07 6.05
CA VAL A 108 -0.29 -1.76 6.11
C VAL A 108 -1.70 -1.95 6.66
N CYS A 109 -2.03 -1.22 7.70
CA CYS A 109 -3.39 -1.18 8.22
C CYS A 109 -3.84 0.26 8.44
N GLY A 110 -5.14 0.49 8.41
CA GLY A 110 -5.69 1.82 8.58
C GLY A 110 -7.13 1.82 9.05
N ALA A 111 -7.54 2.94 9.60
CA ALA A 111 -8.91 3.17 10.06
C ALA A 111 -9.22 4.67 10.00
N PRO A 112 -10.50 5.04 9.77
CA PRO A 112 -11.58 4.14 9.32
C PRO A 112 -11.26 3.56 7.94
N PRO A 113 -11.89 2.44 7.55
CA PRO A 113 -11.63 1.88 6.22
C PRO A 113 -12.15 2.79 5.12
N GLU A 114 -11.42 2.88 4.01
CA GLU A 114 -11.83 3.60 2.81
C GLU A 114 -11.78 2.68 1.61
N PRO A 115 -12.69 2.84 0.62
CA PRO A 115 -12.65 2.04 -0.60
C PRO A 115 -11.31 2.23 -1.33
N GLY A 116 -10.68 1.12 -1.72
CA GLY A 116 -9.40 1.14 -2.41
C GLY A 116 -9.47 0.73 -3.88
N ASN A 117 -10.64 0.32 -4.37
CA ASN A 117 -10.79 -0.12 -5.75
C ASN A 117 -10.95 1.10 -6.68
N THR A 118 -9.86 1.44 -7.39
CA THR A 118 -9.83 2.59 -8.30
C THR A 118 -10.81 2.46 -9.46
N LEU A 119 -11.19 1.23 -9.83
CA LEU A 119 -12.17 1.00 -10.91
C LEU A 119 -13.58 1.46 -10.53
N GLU A 120 -13.85 1.62 -9.25
CA GLU A 120 -15.16 2.05 -8.72
C GLU A 120 -15.17 3.51 -8.27
N MET A 121 -14.04 4.21 -8.38
CA MET A 121 -13.93 5.61 -7.97
C MET A 121 -14.37 6.56 -9.05
N SER A 122 -15.01 7.68 -8.65
CA SER A 122 -15.34 8.78 -9.57
C SER A 122 -14.06 9.50 -10.02
N PRO A 123 -14.09 10.21 -11.18
CA PRO A 123 -12.96 11.03 -11.61
C PRO A 123 -12.54 12.07 -10.56
N GLU A 124 -13.50 12.67 -9.85
CA GLU A 124 -13.21 13.65 -8.81
C GLU A 124 -12.47 13.02 -7.62
N THR A 125 -12.86 11.81 -7.22
CA THR A 125 -12.18 11.08 -6.14
C THR A 125 -10.76 10.73 -6.56
N ILE A 126 -10.56 10.25 -7.79
CA ILE A 126 -9.22 9.91 -8.30
C ILE A 126 -8.35 11.17 -8.33
N ALA A 127 -8.86 12.30 -8.82
CA ALA A 127 -8.10 13.54 -8.88
C ALA A 127 -7.70 14.04 -7.48
N ASP A 128 -8.58 13.87 -6.49
CA ASP A 128 -8.29 14.27 -5.10
C ASP A 128 -7.27 13.37 -4.43
N LEU A 129 -7.42 12.05 -4.56
CA LEU A 129 -6.60 11.09 -3.81
C LEU A 129 -5.29 10.71 -4.53
N TYR A 130 -5.23 10.86 -5.84
CA TYR A 130 -4.06 10.53 -6.66
C TYR A 130 -3.60 11.77 -7.44
N PRO A 131 -2.90 12.70 -6.77
CA PRO A 131 -2.63 14.03 -7.35
C PRO A 131 -1.84 14.02 -8.66
N ASP A 132 -1.04 12.97 -8.90
CA ASP A 132 -0.25 12.83 -10.13
C ASP A 132 -0.71 11.64 -10.98
N GLY A 133 -1.91 11.12 -10.72
CA GLY A 133 -2.49 10.00 -11.46
C GLY A 133 -2.10 8.64 -10.89
N LEU A 134 -2.72 7.60 -11.44
CA LEU A 134 -2.59 6.23 -10.91
C LEU A 134 -1.27 5.54 -11.28
N THR A 135 -0.53 6.09 -12.25
CA THR A 135 0.70 5.46 -12.76
C THR A 135 1.97 6.24 -12.44
N ALA A 136 1.87 7.31 -11.64
CA ALA A 136 3.02 8.12 -11.25
C ALA A 136 4.08 7.27 -10.56
N LEU A 137 5.35 7.48 -10.92
CA LEU A 137 6.50 6.84 -10.29
C LEU A 137 7.28 7.87 -9.48
N PRO A 138 7.96 7.44 -8.39
CA PRO A 138 8.84 8.34 -7.66
C PRO A 138 10.08 8.68 -8.50
N PRO A 139 10.77 9.81 -8.23
CA PRO A 139 11.99 10.17 -8.96
C PRO A 139 13.06 9.09 -8.97
N GLU A 140 13.16 8.29 -7.92
CA GLU A 140 14.11 7.19 -7.80
C GLU A 140 13.91 6.11 -8.86
N LEU A 141 12.70 6.00 -9.40
CA LEU A 141 12.35 5.06 -10.47
C LEU A 141 12.01 5.78 -11.77
N ALA A 142 12.27 7.08 -11.86
CA ALA A 142 11.99 7.87 -13.06
C ALA A 142 12.75 7.32 -14.28
N GLY A 143 12.07 7.28 -15.43
CA GLY A 143 12.62 6.72 -16.66
C GLY A 143 12.42 5.22 -16.82
N GLN A 144 11.89 4.53 -15.80
CA GLN A 144 11.53 3.12 -15.90
C GLN A 144 10.10 2.95 -16.42
N THR A 145 9.85 1.84 -17.12
CA THR A 145 8.48 1.42 -17.44
C THR A 145 7.87 0.78 -16.21
N ARG A 146 6.60 1.14 -15.92
CA ARG A 146 5.93 0.54 -14.78
C ARG A 146 5.80 -0.97 -14.98
N ILE A 147 6.17 -1.71 -13.93
CA ILE A 147 6.11 -3.16 -13.89
C ILE A 147 4.72 -3.57 -13.42
N THR A 148 3.95 -4.21 -14.29
CA THR A 148 2.58 -4.65 -13.98
C THR A 148 2.41 -6.16 -14.10
#